data_336ea3d2664776f40a6dd3d788d0e0fe
#
_entry.id   336ea3d2664776f40a6dd3d788d0e0fe
#
_cell.length_a   1.000
_cell.length_b   1.000
_cell.length_c   1.000
_cell.angle_alpha   90.00
_cell.angle_beta   90.00
_cell.angle_gamma   90.00
#
_symmetry.space_group_name_H-M   'P 1'
#
loop_
_entity.id
_entity.type
_entity.pdbx_description
1 polymer ?
#
loop_
_entity_poly.entity_id
_entity_poly.type
_entity_poly.pdbx_seq_one_letter_code
_entity_poly.pdbx_strand_id
1 'polypeptide(L)'
;MLELYQFEECPYSRQVRLKMSEWEIDYVLRNVSKLKSKRHRLKKISGQTGVPTLVDSGRNVIITGDEKRIITYLHKHYRPQAEQ
;
A
#
# COMPACT_ATOMS: atom_id res chain seq x y z
N MET A 1 -2.81 9.60 -7.39
CA MET A 1 -3.07 8.17 -7.64
C MET A 1 -2.46 7.33 -6.54
N LEU A 2 -3.18 6.34 -6.09
CA LEU A 2 -2.67 5.41 -5.07
C LEU A 2 -1.99 4.22 -5.74
N GLU A 3 -0.86 3.81 -5.17
CA GLU A 3 -0.15 2.62 -5.59
C GLU A 3 0.23 1.80 -4.37
N LEU A 4 0.06 0.50 -4.44
CA LEU A 4 0.42 -0.41 -3.34
C LEU A 4 1.49 -1.38 -3.82
N TYR A 5 2.67 -1.28 -3.26
CA TYR A 5 3.77 -2.21 -3.54
C TYR A 5 3.65 -3.39 -2.59
N GLN A 6 3.58 -4.60 -3.15
CA GLN A 6 3.27 -5.80 -2.37
C GLN A 6 3.61 -7.08 -3.13
N PHE A 7 3.51 -8.23 -2.48
CA PHE A 7 3.43 -9.50 -3.21
C PHE A 7 2.26 -10.32 -2.65
N GLU A 8 1.73 -11.22 -3.47
CA GLU A 8 0.43 -11.84 -3.23
C GLU A 8 0.33 -12.56 -1.88
N GLU A 9 1.34 -13.34 -1.53
CA GLU A 9 1.30 -14.17 -0.32
C GLU A 9 1.64 -13.43 0.98
N CYS A 10 2.01 -12.16 0.88
CA CYS A 10 2.35 -11.37 2.07
C CYS A 10 1.12 -11.14 2.94
N PRO A 11 1.09 -11.65 4.19
CA PRO A 11 -0.09 -11.51 5.04
C PRO A 11 -0.38 -10.06 5.44
N TYR A 12 0.65 -9.24 5.55
CA TYR A 12 0.47 -7.82 5.89
C TYR A 12 -0.09 -7.04 4.71
N SER A 13 0.41 -7.32 3.50
CA SER A 13 -0.13 -6.73 2.27
C SER A 13 -1.59 -7.12 2.09
N ARG A 14 -1.92 -8.37 2.41
CA ARG A 14 -3.28 -8.87 2.30
C ARG A 14 -4.26 -8.06 3.15
N GLN A 15 -3.85 -7.69 4.36
CA GLN A 15 -4.71 -6.89 5.24
C GLN A 15 -5.05 -5.54 4.60
N VAL A 16 -4.08 -4.92 3.95
CA VAL A 16 -4.30 -3.65 3.26
C VAL A 16 -5.23 -3.85 2.05
N ARG A 17 -4.97 -4.88 1.24
CA ARG A 17 -5.83 -5.16 0.07
C ARG A 17 -7.28 -5.41 0.48
N LEU A 18 -7.51 -6.15 1.57
CA LEU A 18 -8.87 -6.43 2.05
C LEU A 18 -9.59 -5.14 2.43
N LYS A 19 -8.89 -4.23 3.12
CA LYS A 19 -9.50 -2.95 3.50
C LYS A 19 -9.78 -2.07 2.28
N MET A 20 -8.87 -2.05 1.32
CA MET A 20 -9.09 -1.26 0.11
C MET A 20 -10.29 -1.79 -0.67
N SER A 21 -10.45 -3.10 -0.73
CA SER A 21 -11.61 -3.71 -1.36
C SER A 21 -12.91 -3.38 -0.59
N GLU A 22 -12.88 -3.53 0.72
CA GLU A 22 -14.04 -3.24 1.58
C GLU A 22 -14.49 -1.79 1.44
N TRP A 23 -13.55 -0.86 1.34
CA TRP A 23 -13.85 0.56 1.23
C TRP A 23 -13.94 1.05 -0.21
N GLU A 24 -13.91 0.14 -1.17
CA GLU A 24 -14.03 0.45 -2.61
C GLU A 24 -13.01 1.49 -3.07
N ILE A 25 -11.77 1.34 -2.59
CA ILE A 25 -10.67 2.23 -2.96
C ILE A 25 -9.94 1.64 -4.15
N ASP A 26 -9.89 2.41 -5.24
CA ASP A 26 -9.14 2.00 -6.43
C ASP A 26 -7.66 2.35 -6.27
N TYR A 27 -6.81 1.50 -6.79
CA TYR A 27 -5.37 1.70 -6.71
C TYR A 27 -4.65 0.87 -7.76
N VAL A 28 -3.41 1.23 -8.02
CA VAL A 28 -2.54 0.44 -8.87
C VAL A 28 -1.76 -0.52 -7.99
N LEU A 29 -1.91 -1.81 -8.27
CA LEU A 29 -1.18 -2.85 -7.55
C LEU A 29 0.17 -3.04 -8.21
N ARG A 30 1.25 -2.84 -7.43
CA ARG A 30 2.63 -2.98 -7.89
C ARG A 30 3.25 -4.20 -7.23
N ASN A 31 3.44 -5.25 -8.00
CA ASN A 31 4.02 -6.48 -7.47
C ASN A 31 5.53 -6.37 -7.36
N VAL A 32 6.06 -6.83 -6.22
CA VAL A 32 7.50 -6.91 -6.00
C VAL A 32 7.89 -8.36 -5.72
N SER A 33 9.19 -8.65 -5.78
CA SER A 33 9.71 -9.98 -5.50
C SER A 33 9.53 -10.34 -4.02
N LYS A 34 9.37 -11.62 -3.73
CA LYS A 34 9.43 -12.13 -2.35
C LYS A 34 10.81 -11.88 -1.75
N LEU A 35 11.84 -11.84 -2.58
CA LEU A 35 13.22 -11.62 -2.13
C LEU A 35 13.48 -10.13 -2.01
N LYS A 36 13.76 -9.67 -0.79
CA LYS A 36 14.01 -8.25 -0.52
C LYS A 36 15.12 -7.68 -1.40
N SER A 37 16.16 -8.45 -1.66
CA SER A 37 17.30 -8.01 -2.46
C SER A 37 16.95 -7.71 -3.92
N LYS A 38 15.78 -8.15 -4.37
CA LYS A 38 15.35 -7.95 -5.76
C LYS A 38 14.26 -6.90 -5.90
N ARG A 39 13.98 -6.13 -4.85
CA ARG A 39 12.94 -5.10 -4.86
C ARG A 39 13.52 -3.75 -5.26
N HIS A 40 14.17 -3.70 -6.43
CA HIS A 40 14.88 -2.50 -6.89
C HIS A 40 13.96 -1.31 -7.13
N ARG A 41 12.82 -1.54 -7.77
CA ARG A 41 11.86 -0.47 -8.03
C ARG A 41 11.33 0.13 -6.73
N LEU A 42 11.01 -0.73 -5.75
CA LEU A 42 10.55 -0.27 -4.45
C LEU A 42 11.62 0.53 -3.72
N LYS A 43 12.85 0.05 -3.76
CA LYS A 43 13.99 0.75 -3.16
C LYS A 43 14.17 2.13 -3.78
N LYS A 44 14.03 2.21 -5.10
CA LYS A 44 14.20 3.48 -5.83
C LYS A 44 13.13 4.50 -5.43
N ILE A 45 11.87 4.07 -5.31
CA ILE A 45 10.76 5.00 -5.03
C ILE A 45 10.66 5.39 -3.56
N SER A 46 11.02 4.50 -2.64
CA SER A 46 10.77 4.72 -1.21
C SER A 46 12.01 4.73 -0.34
N GLY A 47 13.16 4.36 -0.89
CA GLY A 47 14.41 4.31 -0.12
C GLY A 47 14.54 3.08 0.76
N GLN A 48 13.57 2.16 0.73
CA GLN A 48 13.60 0.94 1.55
C GLN A 48 12.90 -0.20 0.80
N THR A 49 12.85 -1.39 1.40
CA THR A 49 12.35 -2.58 0.70
C THR A 49 11.21 -3.30 1.42
N GLY A 50 10.63 -2.70 2.45
CA GLY A 50 9.54 -3.31 3.20
C GLY A 50 8.22 -3.28 2.44
N VAL A 51 7.40 -4.30 2.64
CA VAL A 51 6.05 -4.36 2.09
C VAL A 51 5.06 -4.64 3.21
N PRO A 52 3.83 -4.17 3.10
CA PRO A 52 3.31 -3.31 2.03
C PRO A 52 3.87 -1.88 2.11
N THR A 53 3.97 -1.23 0.96
CA THR A 53 4.30 0.18 0.89
C THR A 53 3.24 0.89 0.07
N LEU A 54 2.63 1.93 0.65
CA LEU A 54 1.64 2.74 -0.04
C LEU A 54 2.28 4.02 -0.55
N VAL A 55 2.01 4.34 -1.81
CA VAL A 55 2.42 5.60 -2.40
C VAL A 55 1.15 6.36 -2.79
N ASP A 56 0.99 7.55 -2.23
CA ASP A 56 -0.10 8.45 -2.59
C ASP A 56 0.51 9.68 -3.24
N SER A 57 0.62 9.65 -4.56
CA SER A 57 1.26 10.74 -5.30
C SER A 57 0.45 12.04 -5.23
N GLY A 58 -0.88 11.93 -5.13
CA GLY A 58 -1.72 13.12 -5.04
C GLY A 58 -1.49 13.92 -3.77
N ARG A 59 -1.07 13.27 -2.69
CA ARG A 59 -0.78 13.93 -1.41
C ARG A 59 0.70 13.93 -1.08
N ASN A 60 1.53 13.40 -1.98
CA ASN A 60 2.98 13.31 -1.78
C ASN A 60 3.35 12.56 -0.49
N VAL A 61 2.69 11.40 -0.26
CA VAL A 61 2.89 10.58 0.93
C VAL A 61 3.36 9.19 0.54
N ILE A 62 4.35 8.68 1.28
CA ILE A 62 4.81 7.30 1.15
C ILE A 62 4.83 6.70 2.56
N ILE A 63 4.14 5.57 2.74
CA ILE A 63 4.11 4.84 4.01
C ILE A 63 4.66 3.45 3.77
N THR A 64 5.74 3.12 4.47
CA THR A 64 6.54 1.93 4.19
C THR A 64 6.43 0.88 5.29
N GLY A 65 6.15 -0.36 4.86
CA GLY A 65 6.31 -1.53 5.72
C GLY A 65 5.45 -1.59 6.98
N ASP A 66 4.37 -0.83 7.03
CA ASP A 66 3.53 -0.76 8.23
C ASP A 66 2.06 -0.78 7.80
N GLU A 67 1.46 -1.96 7.80
CA GLU A 67 0.09 -2.15 7.35
C GLU A 67 -0.91 -1.37 8.21
N LYS A 68 -0.65 -1.24 9.49
CA LYS A 68 -1.58 -0.52 10.38
C LYS A 68 -1.59 0.98 10.07
N ARG A 69 -0.43 1.56 9.84
CA ARG A 69 -0.34 2.97 9.46
C ARG A 69 -0.98 3.22 8.11
N ILE A 70 -0.80 2.31 7.17
CA ILE A 70 -1.42 2.41 5.85
C ILE A 70 -2.94 2.38 5.98
N ILE A 71 -3.47 1.42 6.75
CA ILE A 71 -4.92 1.29 6.93
C ILE A 71 -5.50 2.54 7.61
N THR A 72 -4.83 3.05 8.63
CA THR A 72 -5.26 4.27 9.32
C THR A 72 -5.29 5.47 8.36
N TYR A 73 -4.26 5.58 7.52
CA TYR A 73 -4.18 6.64 6.52
C TYR A 73 -5.34 6.53 5.51
N LEU A 74 -5.58 5.33 5.00
CA LEU A 74 -6.65 5.11 4.03
C LEU A 74 -8.03 5.38 4.64
N HIS A 75 -8.24 4.97 5.87
CA HIS A 75 -9.50 5.24 6.58
C HIS A 75 -9.75 6.74 6.69
N LYS A 76 -8.73 7.50 7.01
CA LYS A 76 -8.85 8.94 7.18
C LYS A 76 -9.14 9.67 5.87
N HIS A 77 -8.48 9.27 4.79
CA HIS A 77 -8.50 10.05 3.55
C HIS A 77 -9.36 9.48 2.42
N TYR A 78 -9.68 8.18 2.46
CA TYR A 78 -10.27 7.49 1.32
C TYR A 78 -11.50 6.64 1.63
N ARG A 79 -11.90 6.49 2.88
CA ARG A 79 -13.07 5.68 3.20
C ARG A 79 -14.30 6.26 2.50
N PRO A 80 -15.15 5.40 1.85
CA PRO A 80 -16.32 5.89 1.13
C PRO A 80 -17.29 6.65 2.02
N GLN A 81 -17.92 7.68 1.46
CA GLN A 81 -18.92 8.49 2.14
C GLN A 81 -20.11 7.65 2.60
N ALA A 82 -20.46 6.62 1.83
CA ALA A 82 -21.60 5.76 2.14
C ALA A 82 -21.48 5.05 3.48
N GLU A 83 -20.27 4.95 4.03
CA GLU A 83 -20.04 4.31 5.32
C GLU A 83 -20.22 5.25 6.51
N GLN A 84 -20.44 6.49 6.26
CA GLN A 84 -20.54 7.50 7.30
C GLN A 84 -21.96 7.63 7.86
#